data_cfd72f2b7cb2999f9b89db18e4bfb7ef
#
_entry.id   cfd72f2b7cb2999f9b89db18e4bfb7ef
#
_cell.length_a   1.000
_cell.length_b   1.000
_cell.length_c   1.000
_cell.angle_alpha   90.00
_cell.angle_beta   90.00
_cell.angle_gamma   90.00
#
_symmetry.space_group_name_H-M   'P 1'
#
loop_
_entity.id
_entity.type
_entity.pdbx_description
1 polymer ?
#
loop_
_entity_poly.entity_id
_entity_poly.type
_entity_poly.pdbx_seq_one_letter_code
_entity_poly.pdbx_strand_id
1 'polypeptide(L)'
;MKRASELNYTIHHLCIYDDQPRENMWPYLRWHHGITNYFSGAVFHVTGEGHSDYTFLGVGGHAYQIQIEAPPFQFEYERNWWRDHGHGYNHICWVTSNARASMDHLLANGATEVMPFEEFPTYDGFVVHDPEGRWIEVMEYTDEYFKVQEFTHAPAGECGLEMIGNAEVCADVEAMVEWYQEVMDLRILGRYENVVDTVVYLTDKDHDPETRNTVLILQNARQDFEKNHMAEHGPYISAIVYQARHVQRAFEDALWAGMKELQAPQVDPLTGALTAYLREPCGGNVLMLTERLKP
;
A
#
# COMPACT_ATOMS: atom_id res chain seq x y z
N MET A 1 -20.68 -17.30 -11.23
CA MET A 1 -19.63 -16.57 -10.49
C MET A 1 -18.36 -16.65 -11.33
N LYS A 2 -17.68 -15.54 -11.57
CA LYS A 2 -16.37 -15.56 -12.25
C LYS A 2 -15.32 -16.16 -11.33
N ARG A 3 -14.27 -16.76 -11.90
CA ARG A 3 -13.14 -17.24 -11.12
C ARG A 3 -12.24 -16.04 -10.76
N ALA A 4 -11.49 -16.12 -9.66
CA ALA A 4 -10.53 -15.07 -9.26
C ALA A 4 -9.61 -14.67 -10.43
N SER A 5 -9.07 -15.65 -11.17
CA SER A 5 -8.21 -15.43 -12.33
C SER A 5 -8.85 -14.68 -13.52
N GLU A 6 -10.19 -14.55 -13.54
CA GLU A 6 -10.93 -13.81 -14.57
C GLU A 6 -11.19 -12.35 -14.16
N LEU A 7 -10.96 -12.00 -12.88
CA LEU A 7 -11.20 -10.67 -12.32
C LEU A 7 -9.97 -9.77 -12.39
N ASN A 8 -8.78 -10.34 -12.56
CA ASN A 8 -7.52 -9.65 -12.79
C ASN A 8 -7.20 -8.58 -11.73
N TYR A 9 -7.16 -8.96 -10.47
CA TYR A 9 -6.77 -8.05 -9.40
C TYR A 9 -5.31 -7.60 -9.52
N THR A 10 -5.12 -6.31 -9.40
CA THR A 10 -3.82 -5.65 -9.52
C THR A 10 -3.66 -4.64 -8.40
N ILE A 11 -2.57 -4.71 -7.63
CA ILE A 11 -2.27 -3.73 -6.58
C ILE A 11 -2.07 -2.37 -7.23
N HIS A 12 -2.74 -1.32 -6.70
CA HIS A 12 -2.68 0.01 -7.30
C HIS A 12 -2.09 1.05 -6.34
N HIS A 13 -2.72 1.28 -5.18
CA HIS A 13 -2.25 2.28 -4.22
C HIS A 13 -2.62 1.94 -2.78
N LEU A 14 -1.97 2.64 -1.86
CA LEU A 14 -2.33 2.71 -0.46
C LEU A 14 -2.87 4.10 -0.15
N CYS A 15 -4.02 4.18 0.50
CA CYS A 15 -4.59 5.44 0.94
C CYS A 15 -4.18 5.79 2.37
N ILE A 16 -3.85 7.07 2.55
CA ILE A 16 -3.56 7.68 3.85
C ILE A 16 -4.57 8.80 4.07
N TYR A 17 -5.24 8.80 5.23
CA TYR A 17 -6.04 9.95 5.65
C TYR A 17 -5.20 10.92 6.45
N ASP A 18 -5.27 12.22 6.09
CA ASP A 18 -4.39 13.24 6.62
C ASP A 18 -5.07 14.62 6.60
N ASP A 19 -5.08 15.35 7.71
CA ASP A 19 -5.61 16.72 7.78
C ASP A 19 -4.61 17.79 7.32
N GLN A 20 -3.36 17.43 7.09
CA GLN A 20 -2.29 18.31 6.61
C GLN A 20 -1.55 17.71 5.40
N PRO A 21 -2.28 17.33 4.33
CA PRO A 21 -1.71 16.53 3.24
C PRO A 21 -0.56 17.24 2.51
N ARG A 22 -0.56 18.57 2.47
CA ARG A 22 0.51 19.36 1.83
C ARG A 22 1.80 19.32 2.63
N GLU A 23 1.70 19.50 3.95
CA GLU A 23 2.82 19.48 4.88
C GLU A 23 3.46 18.09 4.95
N ASN A 24 2.64 17.05 4.99
CA ASN A 24 3.09 15.67 5.06
C ASN A 24 3.68 15.15 3.75
N MET A 25 3.22 15.68 2.62
CA MET A 25 3.77 15.35 1.32
C MET A 25 5.23 15.85 1.13
N TRP A 26 5.63 16.97 1.77
CA TRP A 26 6.96 17.54 1.59
C TRP A 26 8.12 16.60 1.93
N PRO A 27 8.12 15.84 3.02
CA PRO A 27 9.16 14.85 3.30
C PRO A 27 9.29 13.81 2.20
N TYR A 28 8.18 13.31 1.68
CA TYR A 28 8.20 12.36 0.55
C TYR A 28 8.79 13.00 -0.70
N LEU A 29 8.33 14.17 -1.09
CA LEU A 29 8.83 14.88 -2.27
C LEU A 29 10.33 15.19 -2.14
N ARG A 30 10.80 15.62 -0.97
CA ARG A 30 12.23 15.85 -0.72
C ARG A 30 13.03 14.57 -0.85
N TRP A 31 12.56 13.49 -0.26
CA TRP A 31 13.24 12.20 -0.31
C TRP A 31 13.28 11.67 -1.74
N HIS A 32 12.16 11.67 -2.43
CA HIS A 32 12.06 11.19 -3.79
C HIS A 32 12.87 12.05 -4.77
N HIS A 33 12.85 13.37 -4.64
CA HIS A 33 13.62 14.30 -5.51
C HIS A 33 15.10 14.38 -5.14
N GLY A 34 15.46 14.26 -3.89
CA GLY A 34 16.86 14.26 -3.46
C GLY A 34 17.63 13.03 -3.95
N ILE A 35 16.93 11.92 -4.15
CA ILE A 35 17.49 10.66 -4.63
C ILE A 35 17.43 10.59 -6.15
N THR A 36 16.51 11.31 -6.79
CA THR A 36 16.19 11.15 -8.19
C THR A 36 15.92 12.48 -8.84
N ASN A 37 16.48 12.68 -10.03
CA ASN A 37 16.00 13.70 -10.96
C ASN A 37 14.63 13.30 -11.58
N TYR A 38 13.94 12.34 -11.01
CA TYR A 38 12.66 11.84 -11.46
C TYR A 38 11.53 12.60 -10.77
N PHE A 39 10.65 13.14 -11.56
CA PHE A 39 9.37 13.64 -11.13
C PHE A 39 8.47 12.45 -10.75
N SER A 40 8.29 12.20 -9.47
CA SER A 40 7.15 11.44 -9.00
C SER A 40 5.92 12.34 -9.24
N GLY A 41 5.09 11.98 -10.20
CA GLY A 41 3.93 12.80 -10.52
C GLY A 41 3.00 12.92 -9.32
N ALA A 42 2.88 14.14 -8.77
CA ALA A 42 1.79 14.45 -7.86
C ALA A 42 0.63 14.94 -8.73
N VAL A 43 -0.48 14.24 -8.73
CA VAL A 43 -1.71 14.70 -9.37
C VAL A 43 -2.59 15.27 -8.26
N PHE A 44 -2.81 16.58 -8.26
CA PHE A 44 -3.75 17.23 -7.37
C PHE A 44 -5.12 17.25 -8.06
N HIS A 45 -6.07 16.58 -7.50
CA HIS A 45 -7.47 16.74 -7.85
C HIS A 45 -8.18 17.55 -6.77
N VAL A 46 -8.52 18.78 -7.09
CA VAL A 46 -9.50 19.53 -6.31
C VAL A 46 -10.86 19.20 -6.91
N THR A 47 -11.57 18.30 -6.28
CA THR A 47 -12.95 18.03 -6.63
C THR A 47 -13.83 19.02 -5.86
N GLY A 48 -14.78 19.65 -6.50
CA GLY A 48 -15.58 20.77 -5.95
C GLY A 48 -16.26 20.53 -4.59
N GLU A 49 -17.13 21.42 -4.17
CA GLU A 49 -17.79 21.38 -2.86
C GLU A 49 -18.30 19.98 -2.48
N GLY A 50 -17.78 19.42 -1.38
CA GLY A 50 -18.20 18.15 -0.82
C GLY A 50 -17.34 16.93 -1.17
N HIS A 51 -16.18 17.11 -1.78
CA HIS A 51 -15.23 16.04 -2.09
C HIS A 51 -13.93 16.22 -1.31
N SER A 52 -13.28 15.10 -0.98
CA SER A 52 -11.96 15.08 -0.36
C SER A 52 -10.91 15.64 -1.31
N ASP A 53 -9.98 16.42 -0.78
CA ASP A 53 -8.74 16.73 -1.52
C ASP A 53 -7.84 15.49 -1.46
N TYR A 54 -7.37 15.02 -2.61
CA TYR A 54 -6.45 13.90 -2.65
C TYR A 54 -5.25 14.13 -3.57
N THR A 55 -4.15 13.43 -3.28
CA THR A 55 -2.89 13.52 -4.00
C THR A 55 -2.30 12.13 -4.16
N PHE A 56 -1.81 11.81 -5.36
CA PHE A 56 -1.07 10.58 -5.62
C PHE A 56 0.43 10.85 -5.67
N LEU A 57 1.19 10.01 -5.00
CA LEU A 57 2.65 10.01 -4.99
C LEU A 57 3.18 8.64 -5.38
N GLY A 58 4.19 8.61 -6.24
CA GLY A 58 4.91 7.38 -6.60
C GLY A 58 6.40 7.63 -6.74
N VAL A 59 7.20 6.59 -6.67
CA VAL A 59 8.65 6.63 -6.89
C VAL A 59 9.14 5.37 -7.56
N GLY A 60 10.05 5.49 -8.52
CA GLY A 60 10.60 4.34 -9.24
C GLY A 60 9.68 3.75 -10.30
N GLY A 61 8.76 4.53 -10.81
CA GLY A 61 7.70 4.09 -11.71
C GLY A 61 6.32 4.34 -11.07
N HIS A 62 5.27 3.99 -11.76
CA HIS A 62 3.90 4.20 -11.29
C HIS A 62 3.18 2.88 -10.95
N ALA A 63 3.93 1.81 -10.75
CA ALA A 63 3.34 0.51 -10.49
C ALA A 63 2.61 0.46 -9.13
N TYR A 64 3.08 1.27 -8.18
CA TYR A 64 2.45 1.45 -6.89
C TYR A 64 2.50 2.92 -6.48
N GLN A 65 1.45 3.42 -5.82
CA GLN A 65 1.30 4.82 -5.44
C GLN A 65 0.80 4.95 -4.00
N ILE A 66 0.99 6.12 -3.42
CA ILE A 66 0.31 6.55 -2.19
C ILE A 66 -0.76 7.55 -2.62
N GLN A 67 -1.98 7.34 -2.17
CA GLN A 67 -3.03 8.35 -2.18
C GLN A 67 -3.07 9.02 -0.80
N ILE A 68 -3.05 10.34 -0.76
CA ILE A 68 -3.23 11.10 0.49
C ILE A 68 -4.54 11.86 0.35
N GLU A 69 -5.48 11.59 1.23
CA GLU A 69 -6.78 12.23 1.29
C GLU A 69 -6.95 13.09 2.54
N ALA A 70 -7.61 14.24 2.38
CA ALA A 70 -7.87 15.19 3.44
C ALA A 70 -9.36 15.47 3.60
N PRO A 71 -9.82 15.81 4.85
CA PRO A 71 -11.18 16.28 5.06
C PRO A 71 -11.45 17.59 4.29
N PRO A 72 -12.73 17.87 3.93
CA PRO A 72 -13.91 17.11 4.30
C PRO A 72 -14.10 15.84 3.46
N PHE A 73 -14.26 14.70 4.10
CA PHE A 73 -14.48 13.43 3.42
C PHE A 73 -15.89 13.35 2.83
N GLN A 74 -15.99 12.76 1.64
CA GLN A 74 -17.23 12.66 0.90
C GLN A 74 -18.19 11.65 1.52
N PHE A 75 -17.68 10.46 1.83
CA PHE A 75 -18.51 9.35 2.28
C PHE A 75 -18.65 9.28 3.80
N GLU A 76 -19.76 8.70 4.27
CA GLU A 76 -20.00 8.54 5.71
C GLU A 76 -18.98 7.59 6.35
N TYR A 77 -18.61 6.51 5.66
CA TYR A 77 -17.64 5.55 6.14
C TYR A 77 -16.25 6.18 6.35
N GLU A 78 -15.82 7.09 5.47
CA GLU A 78 -14.55 7.83 5.59
C GLU A 78 -14.58 8.75 6.82
N ARG A 79 -15.68 9.51 7.01
CA ARG A 79 -15.86 10.37 8.19
C ARG A 79 -15.88 9.58 9.48
N ASN A 80 -16.47 8.39 9.48
CA ASN A 80 -16.50 7.51 10.64
C ASN A 80 -15.10 6.98 10.94
N TRP A 81 -14.37 6.50 9.93
CA TRP A 81 -13.01 6.04 10.10
C TRP A 81 -12.10 7.14 10.64
N TRP A 82 -12.17 8.36 10.06
CA TRP A 82 -11.39 9.52 10.51
C TRP A 82 -11.70 9.90 11.97
N ARG A 83 -12.96 9.90 12.34
CA ARG A 83 -13.36 10.17 13.72
C ARG A 83 -12.77 9.17 14.72
N ASP A 84 -12.71 7.90 14.34
CA ASP A 84 -12.36 6.80 15.22
C ASP A 84 -10.83 6.52 15.22
N HIS A 85 -10.12 6.83 14.16
CA HIS A 85 -8.70 6.53 13.98
C HIS A 85 -7.82 7.78 13.75
N GLY A 86 -8.38 8.85 13.18
CA GLY A 86 -7.63 10.04 12.82
C GLY A 86 -6.67 9.79 11.66
N HIS A 87 -5.44 10.23 11.80
CA HIS A 87 -4.38 10.12 10.80
C HIS A 87 -3.85 8.70 10.67
N GLY A 88 -3.74 8.18 9.45
CA GLY A 88 -3.18 6.85 9.25
C GLY A 88 -3.51 6.18 7.93
N TYR A 89 -3.01 4.95 7.77
CA TYR A 89 -3.33 4.08 6.66
C TYR A 89 -4.79 3.64 6.73
N ASN A 90 -5.55 3.95 5.68
CA ASN A 90 -6.96 3.64 5.63
C ASN A 90 -7.25 2.36 4.85
N HIS A 91 -6.90 2.31 3.56
CA HIS A 91 -7.20 1.17 2.69
C HIS A 91 -6.12 0.91 1.65
N ILE A 92 -6.12 -0.34 1.17
CA ILE A 92 -5.40 -0.72 -0.04
C ILE A 92 -6.38 -0.72 -1.19
N CYS A 93 -6.00 -0.10 -2.30
CA CYS A 93 -6.78 -0.12 -3.51
C CYS A 93 -6.26 -1.15 -4.51
N TRP A 94 -7.19 -1.89 -5.08
CA TRP A 94 -6.98 -2.86 -6.14
C TRP A 94 -7.76 -2.44 -7.39
N VAL A 95 -7.12 -2.59 -8.53
CA VAL A 95 -7.80 -2.46 -9.82
C VAL A 95 -8.20 -3.84 -10.33
N THR A 96 -9.40 -3.93 -10.89
CA THR A 96 -9.98 -5.15 -11.45
C THR A 96 -10.49 -4.92 -12.86
N SER A 97 -10.69 -5.99 -13.60
CA SER A 97 -11.35 -5.93 -14.93
C SER A 97 -12.88 -5.93 -14.86
N ASN A 98 -13.49 -6.12 -13.68
CA ASN A 98 -14.94 -6.11 -13.48
C ASN A 98 -15.28 -5.89 -12.00
N ALA A 99 -15.52 -4.63 -11.61
CA ALA A 99 -15.77 -4.27 -10.21
C ALA A 99 -17.06 -4.91 -9.67
N ARG A 100 -18.14 -4.92 -10.44
CA ARG A 100 -19.41 -5.55 -10.01
C ARG A 100 -19.24 -7.04 -9.69
N ALA A 101 -18.61 -7.79 -10.59
CA ALA A 101 -18.38 -9.21 -10.36
C ALA A 101 -17.36 -9.46 -9.24
N SER A 102 -16.40 -8.54 -9.04
CA SER A 102 -15.45 -8.59 -7.95
C SER A 102 -16.12 -8.42 -6.58
N MET A 103 -17.07 -7.49 -6.46
CA MET A 103 -17.85 -7.32 -5.23
C MET A 103 -18.58 -8.59 -4.84
N ASP A 104 -19.37 -9.16 -5.79
CA ASP A 104 -20.11 -10.41 -5.55
C ASP A 104 -19.15 -11.55 -5.15
N HIS A 105 -17.98 -11.61 -5.78
CA HIS A 105 -16.97 -12.64 -5.51
C HIS A 105 -16.34 -12.48 -4.11
N LEU A 106 -15.91 -11.27 -3.73
CA LEU A 106 -15.30 -11.01 -2.42
C LEU A 106 -16.29 -11.26 -1.28
N LEU A 107 -17.52 -10.77 -1.40
CA LEU A 107 -18.57 -10.99 -0.39
C LEU A 107 -18.90 -12.49 -0.21
N ALA A 108 -18.93 -13.26 -1.31
CA ALA A 108 -19.15 -14.71 -1.25
C ALA A 108 -17.99 -15.47 -0.59
N ASN A 109 -16.82 -14.86 -0.45
CA ASN A 109 -15.59 -15.45 0.11
C ASN A 109 -15.11 -14.76 1.40
N GLY A 110 -16.03 -14.22 2.19
CA GLY A 110 -15.75 -13.80 3.57
C GLY A 110 -15.43 -12.32 3.77
N ALA A 111 -15.36 -11.53 2.69
CA ALA A 111 -15.31 -10.08 2.83
C ALA A 111 -16.66 -9.52 3.33
N THR A 112 -16.65 -8.34 3.95
CA THR A 112 -17.88 -7.66 4.40
C THR A 112 -17.97 -6.27 3.78
N GLU A 113 -19.18 -5.86 3.35
CA GLU A 113 -19.43 -4.58 2.69
C GLU A 113 -19.18 -3.40 3.64
N VAL A 114 -18.47 -2.37 3.14
CA VAL A 114 -18.28 -1.06 3.77
C VAL A 114 -18.98 0.01 2.94
N MET A 115 -18.66 0.09 1.64
CA MET A 115 -19.34 0.92 0.66
C MET A 115 -19.91 0.02 -0.44
N PRO A 116 -21.21 0.13 -0.76
CA PRO A 116 -21.79 -0.63 -1.85
C PRO A 116 -21.14 -0.24 -3.19
N PHE A 117 -21.37 -1.07 -4.20
CA PHE A 117 -20.94 -0.75 -5.55
C PHE A 117 -21.58 0.55 -6.05
N GLU A 118 -20.74 1.49 -6.51
CA GLU A 118 -21.13 2.74 -7.12
C GLU A 118 -20.46 2.95 -8.47
N GLU A 119 -21.17 3.65 -9.37
CA GLU A 119 -20.67 4.08 -10.68
C GLU A 119 -20.27 5.56 -10.58
N PHE A 120 -18.97 5.83 -10.77
CA PHE A 120 -18.42 7.17 -10.80
C PHE A 120 -18.10 7.60 -12.24
N PRO A 121 -17.87 8.90 -12.50
CA PRO A 121 -17.62 9.38 -13.87
C PRO A 121 -16.40 8.75 -14.55
N THR A 122 -15.39 8.31 -13.79
CA THR A 122 -14.11 7.82 -14.30
C THR A 122 -13.77 6.38 -13.91
N TYR A 123 -14.49 5.81 -12.96
CA TYR A 123 -14.33 4.44 -12.49
C TYR A 123 -15.63 3.91 -11.88
N ASP A 124 -15.74 2.61 -11.75
CA ASP A 124 -16.71 1.93 -10.92
C ASP A 124 -15.99 1.32 -9.73
N GLY A 125 -16.59 1.37 -8.53
CA GLY A 125 -15.87 0.91 -7.35
C GLY A 125 -16.76 0.56 -6.16
N PHE A 126 -16.11 -0.02 -5.15
CA PHE A 126 -16.71 -0.38 -3.86
C PHE A 126 -15.61 -0.54 -2.80
N VAL A 127 -16.01 -0.58 -1.52
CA VAL A 127 -15.10 -0.83 -0.40
C VAL A 127 -15.63 -2.00 0.43
N VAL A 128 -14.75 -2.90 0.81
CA VAL A 128 -15.03 -4.02 1.70
C VAL A 128 -13.99 -4.14 2.80
N HIS A 129 -14.33 -4.83 3.90
CA HIS A 129 -13.32 -5.39 4.79
C HIS A 129 -12.87 -6.75 4.28
N ASP A 130 -11.58 -7.04 4.39
CA ASP A 130 -11.08 -8.40 4.31
C ASP A 130 -11.52 -9.24 5.53
N PRO A 131 -11.23 -10.54 5.61
CA PRO A 131 -11.62 -11.37 6.75
C PRO A 131 -11.07 -10.92 8.11
N GLU A 132 -10.01 -10.15 8.14
CA GLU A 132 -9.43 -9.58 9.37
C GLU A 132 -9.83 -8.12 9.64
N GLY A 133 -10.71 -7.55 8.81
CA GLY A 133 -11.30 -6.22 9.03
C GLY A 133 -10.51 -5.06 8.42
N ARG A 134 -9.45 -5.30 7.62
CA ARG A 134 -8.75 -4.23 6.89
C ARG A 134 -9.56 -3.80 5.68
N TRP A 135 -9.47 -2.53 5.36
CA TRP A 135 -10.23 -1.97 4.25
C TRP A 135 -9.53 -2.23 2.91
N ILE A 136 -10.32 -2.72 1.97
CA ILE A 136 -9.95 -2.95 0.57
C ILE A 136 -10.89 -2.14 -0.29
N GLU A 137 -10.35 -1.19 -1.05
CA GLU A 137 -11.04 -0.56 -2.16
C GLU A 137 -10.79 -1.36 -3.43
N VAL A 138 -11.82 -1.53 -4.25
CA VAL A 138 -11.69 -2.18 -5.57
C VAL A 138 -12.30 -1.28 -6.63
N MET A 139 -11.51 -0.98 -7.67
CA MET A 139 -11.90 -0.10 -8.77
C MET A 139 -11.80 -0.79 -10.12
N GLU A 140 -12.69 -0.41 -11.03
CA GLU A 140 -12.58 -0.66 -12.46
C GLU A 140 -12.57 0.69 -13.18
N TYR A 141 -11.49 1.04 -13.85
CA TYR A 141 -11.43 2.26 -14.63
C TYR A 141 -12.32 2.17 -15.88
N THR A 142 -13.27 3.10 -15.98
CA THR A 142 -14.18 3.23 -17.14
C THR A 142 -13.63 4.23 -18.15
N ASP A 143 -12.80 5.18 -17.76
CA ASP A 143 -12.15 6.14 -18.63
C ASP A 143 -10.88 5.56 -19.25
N GLU A 144 -10.77 5.63 -20.59
CA GLU A 144 -9.61 5.17 -21.35
C GLU A 144 -8.30 5.88 -20.96
N TYR A 145 -8.38 7.13 -20.50
CA TYR A 145 -7.20 7.87 -20.03
C TYR A 145 -6.53 7.18 -18.83
N PHE A 146 -7.31 6.64 -17.89
CA PHE A 146 -6.79 5.94 -16.73
C PHE A 146 -6.38 4.49 -17.04
N LYS A 147 -6.95 3.88 -18.09
CA LYS A 147 -6.55 2.55 -18.56
C LYS A 147 -5.16 2.53 -19.20
N VAL A 148 -4.72 3.65 -19.77
CA VAL A 148 -3.47 3.79 -20.56
C VAL A 148 -2.31 4.32 -19.70
N GLN A 149 -2.45 4.46 -18.39
CA GLN A 149 -1.29 4.75 -17.55
C GLN A 149 -0.32 3.55 -17.63
N GLU A 150 0.57 3.60 -18.63
CA GLU A 150 1.72 2.72 -18.70
C GLU A 150 2.59 3.00 -17.47
N PHE A 151 2.50 2.13 -16.50
CA PHE A 151 3.35 2.16 -15.33
C PHE A 151 4.77 1.80 -15.75
N THR A 152 5.57 2.82 -16.01
CA THR A 152 6.97 2.62 -16.34
C THR A 152 7.76 2.37 -15.07
N HIS A 153 8.35 1.21 -14.95
CA HIS A 153 9.31 0.88 -13.91
C HIS A 153 10.62 1.65 -14.17
N ALA A 154 11.04 2.45 -13.22
CA ALA A 154 12.32 3.15 -13.24
C ALA A 154 12.83 3.35 -11.82
N PRO A 155 13.66 2.40 -11.28
CA PRO A 155 14.28 2.57 -9.98
C PRO A 155 14.97 3.92 -9.90
N ALA A 156 14.65 4.67 -8.88
CA ALA A 156 14.96 6.07 -8.81
C ALA A 156 16.34 6.34 -8.21
N GLY A 157 17.15 7.15 -8.90
CA GLY A 157 18.43 7.69 -8.45
C GLY A 157 19.55 6.68 -8.23
N GLU A 158 20.65 7.16 -7.61
CA GLU A 158 21.83 6.33 -7.30
C GLU A 158 21.52 5.21 -6.32
N CYS A 159 20.57 5.42 -5.41
CA CYS A 159 20.12 4.41 -4.45
C CYS A 159 19.22 3.34 -5.07
N GLY A 160 18.68 3.57 -6.29
CA GLY A 160 17.70 2.70 -6.90
C GLY A 160 16.46 2.54 -6.02
N LEU A 161 15.94 3.66 -5.47
CA LEU A 161 14.75 3.67 -4.63
C LEU A 161 13.49 3.41 -5.46
N GLU A 162 12.64 2.57 -4.96
CA GLU A 162 11.38 2.20 -5.57
C GLU A 162 10.32 1.95 -4.49
N MET A 163 9.13 2.47 -4.68
CA MET A 163 7.99 2.12 -3.84
C MET A 163 7.30 0.90 -4.45
N ILE A 164 7.24 -0.20 -3.71
CA ILE A 164 6.84 -1.49 -4.26
C ILE A 164 5.53 -2.04 -3.67
N GLY A 165 5.02 -1.47 -2.59
CA GLY A 165 3.78 -1.99 -1.99
C GLY A 165 3.62 -1.64 -0.53
N ASN A 166 2.96 -2.53 0.19
CA ASN A 166 2.68 -2.37 1.61
C ASN A 166 2.89 -3.66 2.40
N ALA A 167 3.03 -3.51 3.71
CA ALA A 167 3.07 -4.60 4.67
C ALA A 167 1.83 -4.56 5.57
N GLU A 168 1.31 -5.73 5.88
CA GLU A 168 0.18 -5.94 6.77
C GLU A 168 0.57 -6.86 7.93
N VAL A 169 0.16 -6.47 9.13
CA VAL A 169 0.22 -7.34 10.30
C VAL A 169 -1.09 -8.09 10.42
N CYS A 170 -0.99 -9.42 10.42
CA CYS A 170 -2.12 -10.34 10.46
C CYS A 170 -2.23 -11.01 11.83
N ALA A 171 -3.45 -11.33 12.23
CA ALA A 171 -3.71 -12.23 13.37
C ALA A 171 -3.42 -13.68 12.99
N ASP A 172 -3.78 -14.06 11.75
CA ASP A 172 -3.50 -15.38 11.16
C ASP A 172 -2.93 -15.22 9.76
N VAL A 173 -1.59 -15.22 9.65
CA VAL A 173 -0.89 -15.05 8.37
C VAL A 173 -1.27 -16.15 7.36
N GLU A 174 -1.42 -17.40 7.82
CA GLU A 174 -1.73 -18.52 6.93
C GLU A 174 -3.12 -18.40 6.33
N ALA A 175 -4.12 -18.10 7.15
CA ALA A 175 -5.49 -17.88 6.68
C ALA A 175 -5.56 -16.71 5.69
N MET A 176 -4.81 -15.63 5.93
CA MET A 176 -4.79 -14.49 5.01
C MET A 176 -4.04 -14.78 3.71
N VAL A 177 -2.93 -15.53 3.76
CA VAL A 177 -2.23 -15.98 2.55
C VAL A 177 -3.15 -16.85 1.69
N GLU A 178 -3.84 -17.82 2.30
CA GLU A 178 -4.80 -18.67 1.60
C GLU A 178 -5.93 -17.84 0.97
N TRP A 179 -6.49 -16.90 1.74
CA TRP A 179 -7.54 -16.01 1.23
C TRP A 179 -7.09 -15.17 0.04
N TYR A 180 -5.94 -14.50 0.12
CA TYR A 180 -5.44 -13.69 -1.00
C TYR A 180 -5.11 -14.54 -2.23
N GLN A 181 -4.61 -15.76 -2.05
CA GLN A 181 -4.34 -16.68 -3.17
C GLN A 181 -5.62 -17.20 -3.83
N GLU A 182 -6.58 -17.67 -3.04
CA GLU A 182 -7.80 -18.29 -3.57
C GLU A 182 -8.81 -17.26 -4.06
N VAL A 183 -8.92 -16.12 -3.38
CA VAL A 183 -9.97 -15.12 -3.64
C VAL A 183 -9.48 -14.01 -4.57
N MET A 184 -8.21 -13.62 -4.51
CA MET A 184 -7.67 -12.55 -5.34
C MET A 184 -6.62 -13.02 -6.36
N ASP A 185 -6.38 -14.33 -6.47
CA ASP A 185 -5.42 -14.94 -7.42
C ASP A 185 -3.99 -14.42 -7.26
N LEU A 186 -3.59 -14.08 -6.02
CA LEU A 186 -2.22 -13.67 -5.74
C LEU A 186 -1.29 -14.87 -5.69
N ARG A 187 -0.03 -14.64 -6.03
CA ARG A 187 1.00 -15.67 -5.96
C ARG A 187 2.07 -15.34 -4.92
N ILE A 188 2.62 -16.35 -4.30
CA ILE A 188 3.74 -16.21 -3.37
C ILE A 188 5.02 -15.96 -4.18
N LEU A 189 5.72 -14.85 -3.88
CA LEU A 189 7.07 -14.55 -4.35
C LEU A 189 8.13 -15.13 -3.42
N GLY A 190 7.87 -15.10 -2.12
CA GLY A 190 8.81 -15.58 -1.12
C GLY A 190 8.10 -15.83 0.20
N ARG A 191 8.63 -16.80 0.97
CA ARG A 191 8.14 -17.15 2.28
C ARG A 191 9.33 -17.38 3.21
N TYR A 192 9.27 -16.76 4.37
CA TYR A 192 10.28 -16.82 5.38
C TYR A 192 9.61 -17.13 6.72
N GLU A 193 10.04 -18.17 7.40
CA GLU A 193 9.43 -18.61 8.65
C GLU A 193 10.45 -19.21 9.62
N ASN A 194 10.18 -19.07 10.90
CA ASN A 194 10.82 -19.78 11.98
C ASN A 194 9.75 -20.27 12.98
N VAL A 195 10.13 -20.63 14.18
CA VAL A 195 9.17 -21.15 15.19
C VAL A 195 8.15 -20.08 15.65
N VAL A 196 8.47 -18.78 15.50
CA VAL A 196 7.68 -17.67 16.06
C VAL A 196 7.14 -16.78 14.96
N ASP A 197 7.96 -16.51 13.94
CA ASP A 197 7.70 -15.47 12.94
C ASP A 197 7.45 -16.06 11.56
N THR A 198 6.48 -15.49 10.86
CA THR A 198 6.17 -15.76 9.46
C THR A 198 6.08 -14.46 8.69
N VAL A 199 6.72 -14.41 7.53
CA VAL A 199 6.64 -13.30 6.56
C VAL A 199 6.44 -13.89 5.17
N VAL A 200 5.37 -13.50 4.48
CA VAL A 200 5.03 -13.97 3.14
C VAL A 200 4.90 -12.78 2.20
N TYR A 201 5.61 -12.82 1.10
CA TYR A 201 5.54 -11.84 0.02
C TYR A 201 4.60 -12.36 -1.05
N LEU A 202 3.51 -11.64 -1.26
CA LEU A 202 2.52 -11.90 -2.31
C LEU A 202 2.64 -10.86 -3.40
N THR A 203 2.20 -11.22 -4.60
CA THR A 203 2.08 -10.28 -5.71
C THR A 203 0.95 -10.69 -6.64
N ASP A 204 0.50 -9.73 -7.45
CA ASP A 204 -0.45 -9.99 -8.53
C ASP A 204 0.19 -10.77 -9.70
N LYS A 205 -0.63 -11.23 -10.62
CA LYS A 205 -0.21 -12.05 -11.76
C LYS A 205 0.67 -11.29 -12.77
N ASP A 206 0.54 -9.95 -12.81
CA ASP A 206 1.22 -9.09 -13.76
C ASP A 206 2.60 -8.63 -13.24
N HIS A 207 3.01 -9.14 -12.08
CA HIS A 207 4.30 -8.84 -11.50
C HIS A 207 5.46 -9.27 -12.42
N ASP A 208 6.31 -8.30 -12.70
CA ASP A 208 7.59 -8.46 -13.37
C ASP A 208 8.63 -7.58 -12.64
N PRO A 209 9.67 -8.15 -12.05
CA PRO A 209 10.64 -7.39 -11.27
C PRO A 209 11.38 -6.30 -12.06
N GLU A 210 11.32 -6.31 -13.39
CA GLU A 210 11.94 -5.29 -14.24
C GLU A 210 10.96 -4.20 -14.70
N THR A 211 9.66 -4.49 -14.75
CA THR A 211 8.65 -3.56 -15.27
C THR A 211 7.54 -3.23 -14.28
N ARG A 212 7.23 -4.14 -13.36
CA ARG A 212 6.16 -3.99 -12.39
C ARG A 212 6.47 -4.80 -11.12
N ASN A 213 7.19 -4.19 -10.21
CA ASN A 213 7.60 -4.81 -8.97
C ASN A 213 6.65 -4.41 -7.82
N THR A 214 5.46 -5.05 -7.78
CA THR A 214 4.47 -4.79 -6.72
C THR A 214 4.40 -5.94 -5.74
N VAL A 215 4.34 -5.66 -4.44
CA VAL A 215 4.25 -6.67 -3.39
C VAL A 215 3.25 -6.29 -2.31
N LEU A 216 2.59 -7.32 -1.78
CA LEU A 216 1.88 -7.30 -0.52
C LEU A 216 2.64 -8.19 0.46
N ILE A 217 3.08 -7.66 1.58
CA ILE A 217 3.76 -8.42 2.62
C ILE A 217 2.76 -8.74 3.72
N LEU A 218 2.54 -10.03 3.98
CA LEU A 218 1.76 -10.49 5.12
C LEU A 218 2.70 -11.03 6.19
N GLN A 219 2.54 -10.55 7.43
CA GLN A 219 3.39 -10.95 8.54
C GLN A 219 2.64 -10.96 9.88
N ASN A 220 3.11 -11.74 10.83
CA ASN A 220 2.75 -11.53 12.22
C ASN A 220 3.47 -10.31 12.80
N ALA A 221 2.98 -9.76 13.93
CA ALA A 221 3.63 -8.63 14.58
C ALA A 221 5.02 -9.03 15.11
N ARG A 222 6.08 -8.48 14.54
CA ARG A 222 7.49 -8.84 14.83
C ARG A 222 8.20 -7.76 15.64
N GLN A 223 8.01 -6.51 15.26
CA GLN A 223 8.61 -5.35 15.93
C GLN A 223 7.78 -4.96 17.16
N ASP A 224 8.41 -4.34 18.15
CA ASP A 224 7.69 -3.92 19.36
C ASP A 224 6.57 -2.92 19.07
N PHE A 225 6.75 -2.01 18.10
CA PHE A 225 5.70 -1.10 17.68
C PHE A 225 4.54 -1.83 17.00
N GLU A 226 4.80 -2.90 16.24
CA GLU A 226 3.77 -3.74 15.62
C GLU A 226 2.98 -4.51 16.67
N LYS A 227 3.68 -5.11 17.65
CA LYS A 227 3.05 -5.84 18.76
C LYS A 227 2.15 -4.95 19.60
N ASN A 228 2.60 -3.74 19.90
CA ASN A 228 1.81 -2.78 20.67
C ASN A 228 0.56 -2.36 19.90
N HIS A 229 0.70 -1.99 18.62
CA HIS A 229 -0.43 -1.61 17.79
C HIS A 229 -1.42 -2.76 17.61
N MET A 230 -0.93 -3.96 17.30
CA MET A 230 -1.75 -5.16 17.15
C MET A 230 -2.55 -5.50 18.42
N ALA A 231 -1.94 -5.30 19.60
CA ALA A 231 -2.60 -5.56 20.88
C ALA A 231 -3.73 -4.54 21.19
N GLU A 232 -3.61 -3.30 20.70
CA GLU A 232 -4.58 -2.24 20.94
C GLU A 232 -5.68 -2.18 19.87
N HIS A 233 -5.33 -2.45 18.60
CA HIS A 233 -6.19 -2.16 17.45
C HIS A 233 -6.50 -3.39 16.57
N GLY A 234 -5.83 -4.52 16.79
CA GLY A 234 -5.97 -5.71 15.94
C GLY A 234 -5.16 -5.64 14.65
N PRO A 235 -5.49 -6.47 13.64
CA PRO A 235 -4.82 -6.51 12.33
C PRO A 235 -4.88 -5.17 11.59
N TYR A 236 -3.78 -4.78 10.91
CA TYR A 236 -3.69 -3.46 10.28
C TYR A 236 -2.63 -3.41 9.17
N ILE A 237 -2.69 -2.35 8.36
CA ILE A 237 -1.64 -2.01 7.39
C ILE A 237 -0.49 -1.36 8.16
N SER A 238 0.66 -2.04 8.22
CA SER A 238 1.76 -1.64 9.11
C SER A 238 2.77 -0.69 8.47
N ALA A 239 3.00 -0.78 7.17
CA ALA A 239 3.99 0.07 6.50
C ALA A 239 3.76 0.18 4.99
N ILE A 240 4.19 1.30 4.41
CA ILE A 240 4.53 1.39 2.99
C ILE A 240 5.90 0.75 2.80
N VAL A 241 6.07 -0.05 1.75
CA VAL A 241 7.31 -0.76 1.47
C VAL A 241 8.08 -0.08 0.33
N TYR A 242 9.28 0.33 0.66
CA TYR A 242 10.29 0.82 -0.29
C TYR A 242 11.40 -0.19 -0.45
N GLN A 243 11.82 -0.41 -1.68
CA GLN A 243 13.00 -1.18 -2.03
C GLN A 243 14.11 -0.23 -2.47
N ALA A 244 15.35 -0.50 -2.06
CA ALA A 244 16.52 0.25 -2.51
C ALA A 244 17.71 -0.67 -2.77
N ARG A 245 18.50 -0.33 -3.80
CA ARG A 245 19.78 -1.01 -4.05
C ARG A 245 20.81 -0.71 -2.97
N HIS A 246 20.76 0.50 -2.40
CA HIS A 246 21.66 1.00 -1.35
C HIS A 246 20.83 1.51 -0.18
N VAL A 247 20.34 0.58 0.66
CA VAL A 247 19.44 0.86 1.81
C VAL A 247 20.02 1.89 2.76
N GLN A 248 21.30 1.77 3.14
CA GLN A 248 21.94 2.71 4.06
C GLN A 248 21.89 4.16 3.52
N ARG A 249 22.18 4.35 2.24
CA ARG A 249 22.16 5.66 1.62
C ARG A 249 20.73 6.20 1.51
N ALA A 250 19.78 5.36 1.08
CA ALA A 250 18.37 5.75 0.99
C ALA A 250 17.80 6.14 2.36
N PHE A 251 18.20 5.44 3.42
CA PHE A 251 17.85 5.76 4.80
C PHE A 251 18.39 7.12 5.24
N GLU A 252 19.68 7.41 4.99
CA GLU A 252 20.30 8.70 5.31
C GLU A 252 19.62 9.86 4.55
N ASP A 253 19.30 9.66 3.27
CA ASP A 253 18.59 10.64 2.45
C ASP A 253 17.15 10.85 2.95
N ALA A 254 16.47 9.82 3.46
CA ALA A 254 15.16 9.94 4.09
C ALA A 254 15.21 10.78 5.39
N LEU A 255 16.20 10.54 6.25
CA LEU A 255 16.42 11.34 7.46
C LEU A 255 16.70 12.81 7.12
N TRP A 256 17.53 13.06 6.10
CA TRP A 256 17.79 14.42 5.60
C TRP A 256 16.53 15.09 5.08
N ALA A 257 15.63 14.33 4.44
CA ALA A 257 14.33 14.82 3.95
C ALA A 257 13.33 15.14 5.07
N GLY A 258 13.60 14.71 6.30
CA GLY A 258 12.78 14.99 7.47
C GLY A 258 12.03 13.79 8.06
N MET A 259 12.19 12.59 7.48
CA MET A 259 11.69 11.36 8.09
C MET A 259 12.38 11.10 9.43
N LYS A 260 11.71 10.41 10.34
CA LYS A 260 12.25 10.04 11.66
C LYS A 260 12.72 8.60 11.66
N GLU A 261 13.86 8.34 12.28
CA GLU A 261 14.32 6.98 12.53
C GLU A 261 13.36 6.26 13.49
N LEU A 262 12.94 5.07 13.11
CA LEU A 262 12.28 4.11 14.00
C LEU A 262 13.21 2.92 14.25
N GLN A 263 13.92 2.47 13.21
CA GLN A 263 14.97 1.46 13.28
C GLN A 263 16.01 1.70 12.19
N ALA A 264 17.27 1.85 12.58
CA ALA A 264 18.39 1.95 11.63
C ALA A 264 18.53 0.68 10.77
N PRO A 265 19.19 0.78 9.59
CA PRO A 265 19.42 -0.39 8.74
C PRO A 265 20.14 -1.52 9.47
N GLN A 266 19.51 -2.68 9.50
CA GLN A 266 20.08 -3.91 10.06
C GLN A 266 19.59 -5.12 9.25
N VAL A 267 20.37 -6.21 9.30
CA VAL A 267 19.97 -7.46 8.67
C VAL A 267 18.79 -8.05 9.42
N ASP A 268 17.66 -8.21 8.73
CA ASP A 268 16.51 -8.90 9.27
C ASP A 268 16.87 -10.39 9.47
N PRO A 269 16.77 -10.91 10.70
CA PRO A 269 17.23 -12.27 10.99
C PRO A 269 16.40 -13.36 10.33
N LEU A 270 15.17 -13.04 9.89
CA LEU A 270 14.27 -14.00 9.25
C LEU A 270 14.47 -14.02 7.73
N THR A 271 14.49 -12.85 7.10
CA THR A 271 14.59 -12.74 5.63
C THR A 271 16.04 -12.67 5.14
N GLY A 272 16.96 -12.29 6.02
CA GLY A 272 18.36 -12.02 5.66
C GLY A 272 18.58 -10.71 4.91
N ALA A 273 17.51 -9.95 4.64
CA ALA A 273 17.57 -8.68 3.92
C ALA A 273 18.00 -7.54 4.84
N LEU A 274 18.78 -6.58 4.32
CA LEU A 274 19.06 -5.35 5.03
C LEU A 274 17.78 -4.50 5.02
N THR A 275 17.24 -4.22 6.22
CA THR A 275 15.94 -3.56 6.40
C THR A 275 16.04 -2.44 7.42
N ALA A 276 15.34 -1.34 7.19
CA ALA A 276 15.18 -0.22 8.10
C ALA A 276 13.71 0.18 8.22
N TYR A 277 13.36 0.82 9.33
CA TYR A 277 12.05 1.42 9.50
C TYR A 277 12.17 2.91 9.78
N LEU A 278 11.34 3.67 9.10
CA LEU A 278 11.22 5.11 9.20
C LEU A 278 9.80 5.47 9.63
N ARG A 279 9.63 6.68 10.09
CA ARG A 279 8.32 7.23 10.44
C ARG A 279 8.15 8.61 9.82
N GLU A 280 6.97 8.88 9.30
CA GLU A 280 6.60 10.22 8.85
C GLU A 280 6.69 11.24 9.98
N PRO A 281 7.09 12.49 9.69
CA PRO A 281 7.26 13.52 10.72
C PRO A 281 5.94 13.95 11.35
N CYS A 282 4.84 13.95 10.63
CA CYS A 282 3.54 14.49 11.06
C CYS A 282 2.55 13.39 11.46
N GLY A 283 2.24 12.46 10.58
CA GLY A 283 1.23 11.44 10.80
C GLY A 283 1.67 10.22 11.58
N GLY A 284 2.97 9.99 11.60
CA GLY A 284 3.51 8.85 12.30
C GLY A 284 3.37 7.52 11.57
N ASN A 285 2.94 7.52 10.31
CA ASN A 285 2.91 6.32 9.48
C ASN A 285 4.31 5.73 9.33
N VAL A 286 4.38 4.41 9.31
CA VAL A 286 5.64 3.67 9.24
C VAL A 286 5.98 3.33 7.79
N LEU A 287 7.25 3.53 7.43
CA LEU A 287 7.80 3.15 6.14
C LEU A 287 8.85 2.06 6.37
N MET A 288 8.73 0.98 5.63
CA MET A 288 9.72 -0.08 5.59
C MET A 288 10.64 0.14 4.39
N LEU A 289 11.93 0.21 4.61
CA LEU A 289 12.95 0.29 3.58
C LEU A 289 13.75 -0.99 3.57
N THR A 290 13.80 -1.71 2.46
CA THR A 290 14.50 -2.99 2.35
C THR A 290 15.37 -3.06 1.10
N GLU A 291 16.39 -3.91 1.12
CA GLU A 291 17.12 -4.25 -0.10
C GLU A 291 16.27 -5.16 -1.01
N ARG A 292 16.66 -5.25 -2.28
CA ARG A 292 15.97 -6.13 -3.22
C ARG A 292 16.02 -7.57 -2.69
N LEU A 293 14.83 -8.13 -2.51
CA LEU A 293 14.70 -9.52 -2.14
C LEU A 293 15.27 -10.39 -3.26
N LYS A 294 16.08 -11.35 -2.87
CA LYS A 294 16.55 -12.37 -3.79
C LYS A 294 15.50 -13.47 -3.82
N PRO A 295 14.95 -13.81 -4.99
CA PRO A 295 13.98 -14.88 -5.13
C PRO A 295 14.52 -16.22 -4.65
#